data_c6513ec4c889fa4da2bcedefc0f43a99
#
_entry.id   c6513ec4c889fa4da2bcedefc0f43a99
#
_cell.length_a   1.000
_cell.length_b   1.000
_cell.length_c   1.000
_cell.angle_alpha   90.00
_cell.angle_beta   90.00
_cell.angle_gamma   90.00
#
_symmetry.space_group_name_H-M   'P 1'
#
loop_
_entity.id
_entity.type
_entity.pdbx_description
1 polymer ?
#
loop_
_entity_poly.entity_id
_entity_poly.type
_entity_poly.pdbx_seq_one_letter_code
_entity_poly.pdbx_strand_id
1 'polypeptide(L)'
;MNQNVPTARKDSLIVKELPDETLVYDTQRDKAHCLNSTAAFVWKNCDGKRTVGQLRELMEKDAGAPVPEEMVWLALDQLKQFSLLQAAVTQPPHLLNVSRRQMMRLAATAAIAAPMIFSIVAPNPAQAQSLLPPGACCNSPGQCQSGSCVQGGPCGNQPNTKSCT
;
A
#
# COMPACT_ATOMS: atom_id res chain seq x y z
N MET A 1 24.04 11.54 -19.83
CA MET A 1 24.00 10.43 -18.85
C MET A 1 22.73 10.60 -18.04
N ASN A 2 21.69 9.83 -18.36
CA ASN A 2 20.46 9.84 -17.56
C ASN A 2 20.78 9.18 -16.21
N GLN A 3 21.11 10.00 -15.22
CA GLN A 3 21.23 9.50 -13.85
C GLN A 3 19.81 9.08 -13.40
N ASN A 4 19.65 7.81 -13.12
CA ASN A 4 18.43 7.25 -12.58
C ASN A 4 18.28 7.74 -11.13
N VAL A 5 17.67 8.91 -10.95
CA VAL A 5 17.43 9.54 -9.64
C VAL A 5 15.96 9.35 -9.26
N PRO A 6 15.65 8.45 -8.34
CA PRO A 6 14.29 8.23 -7.90
C PRO A 6 13.77 9.41 -7.07
N THR A 7 12.51 9.77 -7.31
CA THR A 7 11.84 10.83 -6.58
C THR A 7 10.57 10.27 -5.94
N ALA A 8 10.46 10.36 -4.62
CA ALA A 8 9.27 9.96 -3.90
C ALA A 8 8.11 10.91 -4.21
N ARG A 9 6.91 10.34 -4.42
CA ARG A 9 5.69 11.13 -4.46
C ARG A 9 5.32 11.53 -3.03
N LYS A 10 4.99 12.78 -2.83
CA LYS A 10 4.52 13.33 -1.54
C LYS A 10 3.13 13.94 -1.64
N ASP A 11 2.70 14.26 -2.87
CA ASP A 11 1.42 14.89 -3.12
C ASP A 11 0.27 13.92 -2.84
N SER A 12 -0.74 14.41 -2.12
CA SER A 12 -1.94 13.67 -1.75
C SER A 12 -1.67 12.39 -0.94
N LEU A 13 -0.59 12.38 -0.15
CA LEU A 13 -0.24 11.31 0.76
C LEU A 13 -0.27 11.82 2.20
N ILE A 14 -0.92 11.05 3.06
CA ILE A 14 -0.85 11.23 4.52
C ILE A 14 0.08 10.16 5.06
N VAL A 15 1.14 10.58 5.75
CA VAL A 15 2.18 9.69 6.25
C VAL A 15 2.13 9.63 7.77
N LYS A 16 2.11 8.42 8.32
CA LYS A 16 2.22 8.16 9.75
C LYS A 16 3.37 7.18 10.00
N GLU A 17 4.35 7.61 10.75
CA GLU A 17 5.47 6.77 11.16
C GLU A 17 5.10 5.97 12.40
N LEU A 18 5.41 4.68 12.38
CA LEU A 18 5.33 3.73 13.48
C LEU A 18 6.74 3.20 13.76
N PRO A 19 7.00 2.56 14.92
CA PRO A 19 8.35 2.09 15.27
C PRO A 19 9.01 1.20 14.21
N ASP A 20 8.27 0.26 13.63
CA ASP A 20 8.79 -0.75 12.71
C ASP A 20 8.30 -0.59 11.26
N GLU A 21 7.38 0.34 11.01
CA GLU A 21 6.73 0.52 9.71
C GLU A 21 6.30 1.97 9.45
N THR A 22 6.00 2.26 8.20
CA THR A 22 5.45 3.57 7.82
C THR A 22 4.15 3.36 7.07
N LEU A 23 3.07 3.93 7.58
CA LEU A 23 1.77 3.95 6.92
C LEU A 23 1.69 5.15 6.00
N VAL A 24 1.30 4.91 4.77
CA VAL A 24 1.11 5.94 3.73
C VAL A 24 -0.30 5.80 3.18
N TYR A 25 -1.16 6.76 3.44
CA TYR A 25 -2.50 6.80 2.88
C TYR A 25 -2.54 7.68 1.65
N ASP A 26 -2.90 7.09 0.52
CA ASP A 26 -3.10 7.77 -0.76
C ASP A 26 -4.54 8.26 -0.85
N THR A 27 -4.73 9.56 -0.66
CA THR A 27 -6.06 10.20 -0.67
C THR A 27 -6.68 10.29 -2.06
N GLN A 28 -5.89 10.14 -3.13
CA GLN A 28 -6.42 10.12 -4.51
C GLN A 28 -6.95 8.75 -4.93
N ARG A 29 -6.39 7.67 -4.34
CA ARG A 29 -6.72 6.30 -4.70
C ARG A 29 -7.47 5.55 -3.61
N ASP A 30 -7.72 6.18 -2.47
CA ASP A 30 -8.34 5.59 -1.27
C ASP A 30 -7.65 4.28 -0.85
N LYS A 31 -6.31 4.30 -0.86
CA LYS A 31 -5.47 3.14 -0.51
C LYS A 31 -4.53 3.46 0.62
N ALA A 32 -4.46 2.57 1.59
CA ALA A 32 -3.45 2.59 2.62
C ALA A 32 -2.33 1.62 2.26
N HIS A 33 -1.08 2.08 2.35
CA HIS A 33 0.11 1.29 2.13
C HIS A 33 0.90 1.21 3.44
N CYS A 34 1.28 0.01 3.81
CA CYS A 34 2.17 -0.25 4.93
C CYS A 34 3.55 -0.63 4.39
N LEU A 35 4.54 0.19 4.65
CA LEU A 35 5.93 0.00 4.24
C LEU A 35 6.72 -0.51 5.43
N ASN A 36 7.42 -1.63 5.29
CA ASN A 36 8.37 -2.05 6.32
C ASN A 36 9.56 -1.06 6.40
N SER A 37 10.41 -1.20 7.40
CA SER A 37 11.56 -0.31 7.64
C SER A 37 12.43 -0.11 6.39
N THR A 38 12.72 -1.19 5.66
CA THR A 38 13.55 -1.16 4.44
C THR A 38 12.90 -0.38 3.30
N ALA A 39 11.63 -0.65 3.01
CA ALA A 39 10.89 0.06 1.96
C ALA A 39 10.69 1.54 2.32
N ALA A 40 10.39 1.82 3.59
CA ALA A 40 10.25 3.17 4.11
C ALA A 40 11.56 3.96 4.04
N PHE A 41 12.68 3.32 4.37
CA PHE A 41 14.01 3.93 4.27
C PHE A 41 14.31 4.37 2.83
N VAL A 42 14.12 3.48 1.85
CA VAL A 42 14.34 3.81 0.43
C VAL A 42 13.39 4.93 0.01
N TRP A 43 12.10 4.83 0.33
CA TRP A 43 11.10 5.85 -0.03
C TRP A 43 11.44 7.24 0.53
N LYS A 44 11.82 7.33 1.81
CA LYS A 44 12.17 8.59 2.48
C LYS A 44 13.41 9.25 1.85
N ASN A 45 14.35 8.45 1.35
CA ASN A 45 15.60 8.91 0.77
C ASN A 45 15.54 9.13 -0.75
N CYS A 46 14.42 8.85 -1.42
CA CYS A 46 14.16 9.19 -2.81
C CYS A 46 13.86 10.69 -2.97
N ASP A 47 14.86 11.52 -2.91
CA ASP A 47 14.75 12.99 -2.93
C ASP A 47 14.90 13.62 -4.33
N GLY A 48 15.08 12.80 -5.38
CA GLY A 48 15.33 13.27 -6.75
C GLY A 48 16.75 13.78 -6.98
N LYS A 49 17.66 13.60 -6.03
CA LYS A 49 19.06 14.01 -6.12
C LYS A 49 20.01 12.84 -6.03
N ARG A 50 19.69 11.85 -5.22
CA ARG A 50 20.50 10.65 -5.00
C ARG A 50 20.28 9.62 -6.09
N THR A 51 21.40 9.07 -6.57
CA THR A 51 21.39 7.90 -7.47
C THR A 51 21.08 6.63 -6.68
N VAL A 52 20.72 5.55 -7.38
CA VAL A 52 20.47 4.23 -6.75
C VAL A 52 21.71 3.73 -6.00
N GLY A 53 22.91 3.92 -6.56
CA GLY A 53 24.16 3.58 -5.88
C GLY A 53 24.36 4.35 -4.57
N GLN A 54 24.03 5.64 -4.54
CA GLN A 54 24.10 6.45 -3.31
C GLN A 54 23.04 6.04 -2.28
N LEU A 55 21.85 5.63 -2.74
CA LEU A 55 20.82 5.05 -1.85
C LEU A 55 21.30 3.75 -1.22
N ARG A 56 21.98 2.89 -2.00
CA ARG A 56 22.58 1.66 -1.50
C ARG A 56 23.65 1.95 -0.42
N GLU A 57 24.59 2.86 -0.69
CA GLU A 57 25.64 3.24 0.26
C GLU A 57 25.06 3.81 1.57
N LEU A 58 24.00 4.62 1.45
CA LEU A 58 23.30 5.16 2.61
C LEU A 58 22.64 4.06 3.43
N MET A 59 22.05 3.08 2.77
CA MET A 59 21.40 1.93 3.38
C MET A 59 22.41 1.00 4.04
N GLU A 60 23.59 0.78 3.42
CA GLU A 60 24.70 0.02 4.01
C GLU A 60 25.22 0.69 5.31
N LYS A 61 25.31 2.02 5.28
CA LYS A 61 25.76 2.80 6.44
C LYS A 61 24.76 2.72 7.60
N ASP A 62 23.46 2.77 7.30
CA ASP A 62 22.40 2.70 8.29
C ASP A 62 22.30 1.30 8.91
N ALA A 63 22.43 0.28 8.08
CA ALA A 63 22.32 -1.12 8.49
C ALA A 63 23.60 -1.68 9.13
N GLY A 64 24.74 -1.04 8.93
CA GLY A 64 26.06 -1.55 9.36
C GLY A 64 26.49 -2.84 8.64
N ALA A 65 25.88 -3.17 7.51
CA ALA A 65 26.10 -4.40 6.75
C ALA A 65 26.02 -4.14 5.24
N PRO A 66 26.71 -4.93 4.39
CA PRO A 66 26.63 -4.78 2.94
C PRO A 66 25.21 -5.02 2.42
N VAL A 67 24.77 -4.14 1.52
CA VAL A 67 23.44 -4.19 0.91
C VAL A 67 23.58 -4.44 -0.59
N PRO A 68 22.96 -5.50 -1.13
CA PRO A 68 22.92 -5.73 -2.57
C PRO A 68 22.16 -4.61 -3.28
N GLU A 69 22.64 -4.19 -4.45
CA GLU A 69 21.96 -3.17 -5.24
C GLU A 69 20.57 -3.62 -5.71
N GLU A 70 20.41 -4.91 -5.93
CA GLU A 70 19.14 -5.56 -6.27
C GLU A 70 18.06 -5.32 -5.21
N MET A 71 18.43 -5.19 -3.94
CA MET A 71 17.49 -4.89 -2.86
C MET A 71 16.90 -3.48 -2.99
N VAL A 72 17.74 -2.51 -3.34
CA VAL A 72 17.27 -1.13 -3.58
C VAL A 72 16.36 -1.09 -4.81
N TRP A 73 16.73 -1.80 -5.88
CA TRP A 73 15.91 -1.91 -7.08
C TRP A 73 14.56 -2.59 -6.81
N LEU A 74 14.56 -3.63 -5.99
CA LEU A 74 13.31 -4.29 -5.58
C LEU A 74 12.38 -3.33 -4.82
N ALA A 75 12.95 -2.53 -3.91
CA ALA A 75 12.19 -1.51 -3.20
C ALA A 75 11.62 -0.46 -4.17
N LEU A 76 12.43 0.04 -5.09
CA LEU A 76 12.00 1.02 -6.09
C LEU A 76 10.91 0.48 -7.02
N ASP A 77 10.99 -0.80 -7.42
CA ASP A 77 9.96 -1.44 -8.25
C ASP A 77 8.63 -1.57 -7.50
N GLN A 78 8.67 -2.00 -6.25
CA GLN A 78 7.46 -2.04 -5.40
C GLN A 78 6.88 -0.63 -5.19
N LEU A 79 7.71 0.37 -4.88
CA LEU A 79 7.26 1.75 -4.71
C LEU A 79 6.61 2.30 -5.99
N LYS A 80 7.16 1.96 -7.15
CA LYS A 80 6.58 2.28 -8.47
C LYS A 80 5.24 1.59 -8.67
N GLN A 81 5.14 0.30 -8.38
CA GLN A 81 3.91 -0.49 -8.52
C GLN A 81 2.77 0.11 -7.69
N PHE A 82 3.07 0.59 -6.49
CA PHE A 82 2.09 1.24 -5.61
C PHE A 82 1.96 2.76 -5.85
N SER A 83 2.58 3.28 -6.94
CA SER A 83 2.50 4.70 -7.31
C SER A 83 3.01 5.65 -6.21
N LEU A 84 3.98 5.22 -5.44
CA LEU A 84 4.63 6.02 -4.39
C LEU A 84 5.87 6.78 -4.89
N LEU A 85 6.22 6.60 -6.17
CA LEU A 85 7.25 7.40 -6.87
C LEU A 85 6.61 8.38 -7.85
N GLN A 86 7.20 9.57 -7.96
CA GLN A 86 6.77 10.64 -8.86
C GLN A 86 7.22 10.38 -10.30
N ALA A 87 8.42 9.81 -10.48
CA ALA A 87 8.98 9.45 -11.78
C ALA A 87 9.34 7.96 -11.84
N ALA A 88 9.11 7.35 -13.00
CA ALA A 88 9.53 5.97 -13.22
C ALA A 88 11.05 5.88 -13.33
N VAL A 89 11.65 5.05 -12.49
CA VAL A 89 13.07 4.72 -12.54
C VAL A 89 13.23 3.50 -13.44
N THR A 90 14.12 3.59 -14.43
CA THR A 90 14.37 2.48 -15.35
C THR A 90 15.43 1.56 -14.77
N GLN A 91 15.06 0.32 -14.52
CA GLN A 91 15.99 -0.70 -14.04
C GLN A 91 16.97 -1.11 -15.16
N PRO A 92 18.27 -1.22 -14.85
CA PRO A 92 19.24 -1.73 -15.83
C PRO A 92 18.93 -3.16 -16.26
N PRO A 93 19.11 -3.48 -17.55
CA PRO A 93 18.73 -4.81 -18.09
C PRO A 93 19.44 -6.01 -17.43
N HIS A 94 20.63 -5.80 -16.89
CA HIS A 94 21.40 -6.87 -16.21
C HIS A 94 20.78 -7.31 -14.86
N LEU A 95 19.94 -6.49 -14.26
CA LEU A 95 19.25 -6.79 -13.00
C LEU A 95 17.86 -7.42 -13.22
N LEU A 96 17.37 -7.42 -14.45
CA LEU A 96 16.07 -8.03 -14.78
C LEU A 96 16.06 -9.56 -14.67
N ASN A 97 17.22 -10.19 -14.63
CA ASN A 97 17.39 -11.66 -14.63
C ASN A 97 17.82 -12.24 -13.28
N VAL A 98 17.57 -11.52 -12.17
CA VAL A 98 17.88 -12.06 -10.84
C VAL A 98 16.95 -13.23 -10.56
N SER A 99 17.50 -14.45 -10.53
CA SER A 99 16.70 -15.64 -10.24
C SER A 99 16.21 -15.65 -8.79
N ARG A 100 15.03 -16.29 -8.54
CA ARG A 100 14.51 -16.47 -7.17
C ARG A 100 15.54 -17.09 -6.22
N ARG A 101 16.40 -17.96 -6.74
CA ARG A 101 17.46 -18.62 -5.97
C ARG A 101 18.58 -17.63 -5.58
N GLN A 102 18.92 -16.68 -6.43
CA GLN A 102 19.85 -15.60 -6.11
C GLN A 102 19.25 -14.65 -5.08
N MET A 103 17.98 -14.29 -5.21
CA MET A 103 17.27 -13.46 -4.24
C MET A 103 17.24 -14.13 -2.84
N MET A 104 16.98 -15.44 -2.75
CA MET A 104 17.02 -16.14 -1.47
C MET A 104 18.41 -16.19 -0.86
N ARG A 105 19.47 -16.34 -1.66
CA ARG A 105 20.85 -16.29 -1.16
C ARG A 105 21.23 -14.89 -0.66
N LEU A 106 20.81 -13.84 -1.39
CA LEU A 106 21.03 -12.45 -0.99
C LEU A 106 20.29 -12.11 0.31
N ALA A 107 19.05 -12.58 0.47
CA ALA A 107 18.27 -12.40 1.69
C ALA A 107 18.88 -13.15 2.89
N ALA A 108 19.51 -14.31 2.68
CA ALA A 108 20.16 -15.10 3.75
C ALA A 108 21.47 -14.47 4.23
N THR A 109 22.14 -13.64 3.40
CA THR A 109 23.39 -12.96 3.76
C THR A 109 23.19 -11.51 4.18
N ALA A 110 22.05 -10.93 3.89
CA ALA A 110 21.73 -9.54 4.24
C ALA A 110 21.18 -9.51 5.69
N ALA A 111 21.82 -8.74 6.55
CA ALA A 111 21.31 -8.44 7.90
C ALA A 111 20.03 -7.55 7.88
N ILE A 112 19.48 -7.29 6.69
CA ILE A 112 18.34 -6.40 6.45
C ILE A 112 17.19 -7.20 5.89
N ALA A 113 15.98 -6.94 6.39
CA ALA A 113 14.76 -7.52 5.84
C ALA A 113 14.51 -7.07 4.39
N ALA A 114 14.03 -7.97 3.53
CA ALA A 114 13.61 -7.61 2.18
C ALA A 114 12.56 -6.50 2.23
N PRO A 115 12.58 -5.53 1.28
CA PRO A 115 11.56 -4.50 1.22
C PRO A 115 10.18 -5.13 0.98
N MET A 116 9.20 -4.72 1.77
CA MET A 116 7.82 -5.21 1.66
C MET A 116 6.85 -4.04 1.77
N ILE A 117 5.89 -4.01 0.86
CA ILE A 117 4.79 -3.05 0.87
C ILE A 117 3.48 -3.83 0.79
N PHE A 118 2.64 -3.67 1.80
CA PHE A 118 1.27 -4.18 1.80
C PHE A 118 0.31 -3.04 1.49
N SER A 119 -0.69 -3.31 0.66
CA SER A 119 -1.71 -2.32 0.30
C SER A 119 -3.08 -2.83 0.68
N ILE A 120 -3.83 -2.00 1.39
CA ILE A 120 -5.21 -2.24 1.79
C ILE A 120 -6.06 -1.15 1.15
N VAL A 121 -7.13 -1.56 0.49
CA VAL A 121 -8.15 -0.63 -0.01
C VAL A 121 -8.97 -0.16 1.19
N ALA A 122 -9.05 1.15 1.41
CA ALA A 122 -9.95 1.68 2.42
C ALA A 122 -11.40 1.34 2.00
N PRO A 123 -12.23 0.81 2.92
CA PRO A 123 -13.63 0.59 2.60
C PRO A 123 -14.29 1.93 2.27
N ASN A 124 -14.98 2.00 1.15
CA ASN A 124 -15.76 3.17 0.79
C ASN A 124 -16.81 3.43 1.87
N PRO A 125 -17.14 4.71 2.17
CA PRO A 125 -18.22 5.05 3.11
C PRO A 125 -19.54 4.35 2.79
N ALA A 126 -19.79 4.03 1.52
CA ALA A 126 -20.94 3.24 1.08
C ALA A 126 -20.87 1.77 1.52
N GLN A 127 -19.69 1.22 1.79
CA GLN A 127 -19.51 -0.15 2.30
C GLN A 127 -19.45 -0.19 3.83
N ALA A 128 -19.22 0.96 4.46
CA ALA A 128 -19.27 1.12 5.91
C ALA A 128 -20.68 1.39 6.44
N GLN A 129 -21.69 1.39 5.58
CA GLN A 129 -23.08 1.43 6.03
C GLN A 129 -23.35 0.13 6.79
N SER A 130 -23.52 0.24 8.09
CA SER A 130 -24.02 -0.87 8.90
C SER A 130 -25.35 -1.29 8.31
N LEU A 131 -25.41 -2.52 7.80
CA LEU A 131 -26.64 -3.10 7.28
C LEU A 131 -27.72 -3.00 8.37
N LEU A 132 -28.93 -2.65 7.97
CA LEU A 132 -30.06 -2.48 8.86
C LEU A 132 -30.39 -3.80 9.56
N PRO A 133 -30.62 -3.81 10.88
CA PRO A 133 -30.98 -5.01 11.61
C PRO A 133 -32.40 -5.50 11.22
N PRO A 134 -32.73 -6.76 11.54
CA PRO A 134 -34.08 -7.28 11.33
C PRO A 134 -35.15 -6.37 11.97
N GLY A 135 -36.25 -6.11 11.24
CA GLY A 135 -37.30 -5.20 11.65
C GLY A 135 -37.09 -3.72 11.31
N ALA A 136 -35.91 -3.31 10.88
CA ALA A 136 -35.65 -1.93 10.45
C ALA A 136 -36.29 -1.63 9.08
N CYS A 137 -36.71 -0.38 8.87
CA CYS A 137 -37.29 0.05 7.60
C CYS A 137 -36.27 0.06 6.47
N CYS A 138 -36.60 -0.56 5.35
CA CYS A 138 -35.73 -0.67 4.20
C CYS A 138 -36.44 -0.26 2.88
N ASN A 139 -35.67 0.21 1.93
CA ASN A 139 -36.13 0.51 0.58
C ASN A 139 -35.67 -0.54 -0.45
N SER A 140 -34.57 -1.22 -0.14
CA SER A 140 -33.98 -2.26 -1.00
C SER A 140 -33.36 -3.39 -0.16
N PRO A 141 -33.29 -4.62 -0.72
CA PRO A 141 -32.71 -5.78 -0.02
C PRO A 141 -31.26 -5.58 0.43
N GLY A 142 -30.45 -4.84 -0.33
CA GLY A 142 -29.03 -4.57 -0.02
C GLY A 142 -28.80 -3.70 1.22
N GLN A 143 -29.84 -3.11 1.80
CA GLN A 143 -29.76 -2.35 3.05
C GLN A 143 -29.89 -3.22 4.30
N CYS A 144 -30.37 -4.46 4.17
CA CYS A 144 -30.65 -5.36 5.28
C CYS A 144 -29.49 -6.34 5.52
N GLN A 145 -29.22 -6.66 6.80
CA GLN A 145 -28.25 -7.70 7.18
C GLN A 145 -28.60 -9.08 6.61
N SER A 146 -29.90 -9.38 6.48
CA SER A 146 -30.41 -10.61 5.89
C SER A 146 -30.37 -10.63 4.35
N GLY A 147 -30.11 -9.48 3.71
CA GLY A 147 -30.26 -9.32 2.26
C GLY A 147 -31.72 -9.39 1.78
N SER A 148 -32.69 -9.31 2.69
CA SER A 148 -34.12 -9.43 2.40
C SER A 148 -34.93 -8.25 2.93
N CYS A 149 -35.69 -7.59 2.04
CA CYS A 149 -36.53 -6.43 2.34
C CYS A 149 -37.94 -6.73 1.86
N VAL A 150 -38.83 -7.10 2.77
CA VAL A 150 -40.20 -7.59 2.45
C VAL A 150 -41.26 -6.58 2.86
N GLN A 151 -42.39 -6.58 2.14
CA GLN A 151 -43.57 -5.77 2.49
C GLN A 151 -44.29 -6.34 3.72
N GLY A 152 -44.80 -5.45 4.58
CA GLY A 152 -45.66 -5.85 5.70
C GLY A 152 -44.98 -5.95 7.06
N GLY A 153 -43.81 -5.35 7.24
CA GLY A 153 -43.14 -5.29 8.55
C GLY A 153 -43.57 -4.11 9.41
N PRO A 154 -43.03 -4.03 10.66
CA PRO A 154 -43.46 -3.07 11.70
C PRO A 154 -43.03 -1.60 11.41
N CYS A 155 -42.63 -1.30 10.21
CA CYS A 155 -42.17 0.04 9.82
C CYS A 155 -43.34 0.97 9.49
N GLY A 156 -43.96 1.50 10.50
CA GLY A 156 -44.90 2.61 10.35
C GLY A 156 -46.29 2.21 9.82
N ASN A 157 -47.26 3.03 10.10
CA ASN A 157 -48.65 2.84 9.78
C ASN A 157 -49.03 3.15 8.32
N GLN A 158 -48.10 3.02 7.38
CA GLN A 158 -48.35 3.31 5.94
C GLN A 158 -48.37 2.03 5.09
N PRO A 159 -49.31 1.92 4.11
CA PRO A 159 -49.61 0.68 3.40
C PRO A 159 -48.53 0.18 2.43
N ASN A 160 -47.31 0.77 2.41
CA ASN A 160 -46.24 0.38 1.47
C ASN A 160 -44.84 0.34 2.10
N THR A 161 -44.78 0.18 3.42
CA THR A 161 -43.48 0.12 4.12
C THR A 161 -42.91 -1.30 4.06
N LYS A 162 -41.61 -1.38 3.74
CA LYS A 162 -40.82 -2.61 3.72
C LYS A 162 -39.94 -2.68 4.95
N SER A 163 -39.76 -3.87 5.50
CA SER A 163 -38.86 -4.14 6.62
C SER A 163 -37.87 -5.24 6.31
N CYS A 164 -36.71 -5.18 6.97
CA CYS A 164 -35.69 -6.22 6.96
C CYS A 164 -36.24 -7.46 7.73
N THR A 165 -36.14 -8.62 7.13
CA THR A 165 -36.44 -9.89 7.80
C THR A 165 -35.19 -10.56 8.34
#